data_8838f1a841183eb02e68e1e6fd0142ad
#
_entry.id   8838f1a841183eb02e68e1e6fd0142ad
#
_cell.length_a   1.000
_cell.length_b   1.000
_cell.length_c   1.000
_cell.angle_alpha   90.00
_cell.angle_beta   90.00
_cell.angle_gamma   90.00
#
_symmetry.space_group_name_H-M   'P 1'
#
loop_
_entity.id
_entity.type
_entity.pdbx_description
1 polymer ?
#
loop_
_entity_poly.entity_id
_entity_poly.type
_entity_poly.pdbx_seq_one_letter_code
_entity_poly.pdbx_strand_id
1 'polypeptide(L)'
;SEGGDKRFARAIISEARHQGKTYLMAIIIIYSFLIESLGQSSQDYLVTSKNFKQTSKILSYVKTMLRLILNREPWKSLGKEDGINLKSLATQSDMVVMSEHDNKLRAITWDSGQYDGFHFKTAIGDEFADPAISDVDKISKITSGQIDVDNKQFIQISTAYPDSTVPFHRDEKHIIESMEKDWKRDGDTYLCLIWAIDNISETEKPEMWIKANPLLDMPEKHDKMLRDLKTEKDADSLAGNLFAFQNKSLNIWLQASIDSYLSLKNVEESITPKFDMHNREVYIGFDYSQFSDNTAFGFVFPYFDRRGQPKFFLYQHSFIPWNHSGSIENKERQDGIDYRTLEKMGFCTITEHKDGIINTDQVYQWLTKFVFQYQLKVLYFGYDEAGSYQTANLKDALLANYPAWNIENIKQWPSNLAKPTKYLQDMFTTHKVTRLDDEVMEKALLNATTGLSPFGISVEKNRATLKID
;
A
#
# COMPACT_ATOMS: atom_id res chain seq x y z
N SER A 1 13.12 -30.37 4.56
CA SER A 1 14.45 -29.86 4.94
C SER A 1 15.35 -31.04 5.32
N GLU A 2 16.49 -31.17 4.72
CA GLU A 2 17.55 -32.06 5.18
C GLU A 2 18.02 -31.54 6.54
N GLY A 3 17.85 -32.32 7.62
CA GLY A 3 18.32 -31.93 8.95
C GLY A 3 17.24 -31.46 9.96
N GLY A 4 15.95 -31.42 9.60
CA GLY A 4 14.87 -31.04 10.52
C GLY A 4 14.57 -29.54 10.62
N ASP A 5 15.35 -28.69 9.93
CA ASP A 5 15.16 -27.24 9.95
C ASP A 5 14.01 -26.78 9.04
N LYS A 6 13.31 -25.74 9.44
CA LYS A 6 12.26 -25.12 8.63
C LYS A 6 12.85 -24.51 7.36
N ARG A 7 12.28 -24.86 6.21
CA ARG A 7 12.69 -24.26 4.93
C ARG A 7 12.42 -22.77 4.89
N PHE A 8 11.28 -22.33 5.42
CA PHE A 8 10.84 -20.95 5.33
C PHE A 8 10.90 -20.27 6.69
N ALA A 9 11.79 -19.29 6.82
CA ALA A 9 11.86 -18.41 8.00
C ALA A 9 10.75 -17.34 7.98
N ARG A 10 10.26 -16.99 6.80
CA ARG A 10 9.16 -16.03 6.61
C ARG A 10 8.12 -16.58 5.65
N ALA A 11 6.86 -16.23 5.91
CA ALA A 11 5.75 -16.55 5.03
C ALA A 11 4.77 -15.40 4.93
N ILE A 12 4.30 -15.14 3.71
CA ILE A 12 3.17 -14.25 3.41
C ILE A 12 2.07 -15.12 2.83
N ILE A 13 0.87 -14.99 3.41
CA ILE A 13 -0.32 -15.71 2.95
C ILE A 13 -1.43 -14.67 2.73
N SER A 14 -1.80 -14.50 1.45
CA SER A 14 -2.81 -13.53 1.01
C SER A 14 -3.97 -14.30 0.39
N GLU A 15 -5.16 -14.19 0.96
CA GLU A 15 -6.36 -14.81 0.43
C GLU A 15 -7.62 -14.05 0.86
N ALA A 16 -8.72 -14.24 0.12
CA ALA A 16 -9.99 -13.60 0.37
C ALA A 16 -10.52 -13.87 1.80
N ARG A 17 -11.51 -13.11 2.24
CA ARG A 17 -12.16 -13.33 3.54
C ARG A 17 -12.87 -14.68 3.59
N HIS A 18 -13.03 -15.20 4.81
CA HIS A 18 -13.76 -16.43 5.12
C HIS A 18 -13.15 -17.73 4.57
N GLN A 19 -11.89 -17.72 4.14
CA GLN A 19 -11.17 -18.91 3.65
C GLN A 19 -10.49 -19.73 4.76
N GLY A 20 -10.61 -19.34 6.02
CA GLY A 20 -10.09 -20.11 7.15
C GLY A 20 -8.69 -19.73 7.62
N LYS A 21 -8.11 -18.64 7.11
CA LYS A 21 -6.76 -18.15 7.48
C LYS A 21 -6.46 -18.21 8.98
N THR A 22 -7.27 -17.52 9.77
CA THR A 22 -7.08 -17.43 11.21
C THR A 22 -7.13 -18.81 11.91
N TYR A 23 -7.95 -19.73 11.41
CA TYR A 23 -8.04 -21.10 11.93
C TYR A 23 -6.78 -21.90 11.60
N LEU A 24 -6.27 -21.81 10.37
CA LEU A 24 -5.02 -22.43 9.94
C LEU A 24 -3.84 -21.94 10.78
N MET A 25 -3.79 -20.62 11.04
CA MET A 25 -2.74 -20.04 11.88
C MET A 25 -2.78 -20.55 13.33
N ALA A 26 -3.98 -20.77 13.87
CA ALA A 26 -4.10 -21.38 15.20
C ALA A 26 -3.55 -22.81 15.23
N ILE A 27 -3.74 -23.59 14.17
CA ILE A 27 -3.15 -24.96 14.06
C ILE A 27 -1.62 -24.88 14.01
N ILE A 28 -1.07 -23.98 13.18
CA ILE A 28 0.38 -23.83 13.02
C ILE A 28 1.04 -23.40 14.35
N ILE A 29 0.47 -22.42 15.04
CA ILE A 29 1.06 -21.95 16.29
C ILE A 29 0.94 -23.01 17.40
N ILE A 30 -0.14 -23.80 17.43
CA ILE A 30 -0.29 -24.93 18.37
C ILE A 30 0.77 -25.99 18.11
N TYR A 31 1.00 -26.34 16.83
CA TYR A 31 2.06 -27.29 16.46
C TYR A 31 3.42 -26.80 16.93
N SER A 32 3.74 -25.54 16.66
CA SER A 32 5.00 -24.93 17.09
C SER A 32 5.12 -24.90 18.63
N PHE A 33 4.05 -24.56 19.33
CA PHE A 33 4.01 -24.45 20.78
C PHE A 33 4.04 -25.78 21.50
N LEU A 34 3.33 -26.85 20.98
CA LEU A 34 3.27 -28.15 21.64
C LEU A 34 4.37 -29.12 21.19
N ILE A 35 4.71 -29.12 19.90
CA ILE A 35 5.57 -30.16 19.32
C ILE A 35 7.00 -29.65 19.13
N GLU A 36 7.17 -28.48 18.53
CA GLU A 36 8.51 -27.93 18.28
C GLU A 36 9.19 -27.42 19.54
N SER A 37 8.45 -27.21 20.62
CA SER A 37 8.98 -26.83 21.93
C SER A 37 9.45 -28.01 22.79
N LEU A 38 9.21 -29.24 22.36
CA LEU A 38 9.62 -30.43 23.13
C LEU A 38 11.12 -30.42 23.43
N GLY A 39 11.45 -30.55 24.70
CA GLY A 39 12.84 -30.49 25.18
C GLY A 39 13.48 -29.11 25.17
N GLN A 40 12.71 -28.03 24.95
CA GLN A 40 13.16 -26.63 24.96
C GLN A 40 12.46 -25.85 26.07
N SER A 41 13.18 -24.91 26.68
CA SER A 41 12.67 -24.04 27.75
C SER A 41 12.86 -22.56 27.37
N SER A 42 12.06 -21.70 28.01
CA SER A 42 12.10 -20.24 27.85
C SER A 42 11.87 -19.77 26.40
N GLN A 43 10.98 -20.46 25.69
CA GLN A 43 10.63 -20.10 24.33
C GLN A 43 9.43 -19.16 24.30
N ASP A 44 9.51 -18.08 23.51
CA ASP A 44 8.41 -17.17 23.28
C ASP A 44 7.78 -17.41 21.90
N TYR A 45 6.45 -17.33 21.88
CA TYR A 45 5.59 -17.42 20.69
C TYR A 45 4.66 -16.22 20.64
N LEU A 46 4.39 -15.70 19.45
CA LEU A 46 3.59 -14.49 19.27
C LEU A 46 2.41 -14.72 18.36
N VAL A 47 1.24 -14.23 18.78
CA VAL A 47 0.16 -13.88 17.87
C VAL A 47 -0.14 -12.40 18.01
N THR A 48 -0.22 -11.70 16.88
CA THR A 48 -0.47 -10.26 16.83
C THR A 48 -1.46 -9.89 15.74
N SER A 49 -2.17 -8.82 15.95
CA SER A 49 -3.04 -8.17 14.97
C SER A 49 -3.21 -6.71 15.38
N LYS A 50 -3.92 -5.90 14.59
CA LYS A 50 -4.15 -4.47 14.81
C LYS A 50 -4.58 -4.15 16.25
N ASN A 51 -5.59 -4.84 16.77
CA ASN A 51 -6.18 -4.56 18.07
C ASN A 51 -6.45 -5.83 18.88
N PHE A 52 -6.79 -5.65 20.17
CA PHE A 52 -7.02 -6.75 21.10
C PHE A 52 -8.16 -7.69 20.66
N LYS A 53 -9.24 -7.17 20.07
CA LYS A 53 -10.39 -7.99 19.63
C LYS A 53 -9.99 -8.98 18.53
N GLN A 54 -9.16 -8.58 17.60
CA GLN A 54 -8.65 -9.43 16.52
C GLN A 54 -7.61 -10.41 17.05
N THR A 55 -6.63 -9.95 17.82
CA THR A 55 -5.57 -10.78 18.42
C THR A 55 -6.19 -11.87 19.34
N SER A 56 -7.16 -11.50 20.16
CA SER A 56 -7.84 -12.44 21.08
C SER A 56 -8.65 -13.50 20.34
N LYS A 57 -9.08 -13.24 19.10
CA LYS A 57 -9.79 -14.24 18.27
C LYS A 57 -8.90 -15.43 17.93
N ILE A 58 -7.64 -15.18 17.52
CA ILE A 58 -6.67 -16.27 17.26
C ILE A 58 -6.43 -17.04 18.54
N LEU A 59 -6.16 -16.34 19.65
CA LEU A 59 -5.89 -16.98 20.93
C LEU A 59 -7.11 -17.79 21.43
N SER A 60 -8.32 -17.37 21.14
CA SER A 60 -9.54 -18.12 21.44
C SER A 60 -9.61 -19.45 20.69
N TYR A 61 -9.27 -19.46 19.38
CA TYR A 61 -9.15 -20.71 18.61
C TYR A 61 -8.07 -21.61 19.20
N VAL A 62 -6.89 -21.06 19.49
CA VAL A 62 -5.78 -21.79 20.12
C VAL A 62 -6.24 -22.45 21.43
N LYS A 63 -6.85 -21.69 22.33
CA LYS A 63 -7.33 -22.21 23.63
C LYS A 63 -8.40 -23.27 23.48
N THR A 64 -9.31 -23.12 22.54
CA THR A 64 -10.36 -24.09 22.26
C THR A 64 -9.78 -25.41 21.75
N MET A 65 -8.85 -25.32 20.77
CA MET A 65 -8.16 -26.49 20.21
C MET A 65 -7.29 -27.17 21.26
N LEU A 66 -6.52 -26.42 22.06
CA LEU A 66 -5.70 -26.98 23.14
C LEU A 66 -6.57 -27.77 24.16
N ARG A 67 -7.73 -27.24 24.53
CA ARG A 67 -8.65 -28.00 25.42
C ARG A 67 -9.09 -29.32 24.81
N LEU A 68 -9.39 -29.35 23.51
CA LEU A 68 -9.80 -30.55 22.81
C LEU A 68 -8.66 -31.57 22.70
N ILE A 69 -7.44 -31.10 22.37
CA ILE A 69 -6.24 -31.92 22.23
C ILE A 69 -5.83 -32.50 23.58
N LEU A 70 -5.69 -31.64 24.61
CA LEU A 70 -5.22 -32.01 25.94
C LEU A 70 -6.23 -32.82 26.78
N ASN A 71 -7.43 -33.07 26.27
CA ASN A 71 -8.39 -34.03 26.85
C ASN A 71 -8.22 -35.48 26.35
N ARG A 72 -7.29 -35.72 25.41
CA ARG A 72 -7.02 -37.01 24.79
C ARG A 72 -5.57 -37.45 25.00
N GLU A 73 -5.36 -38.76 25.28
CA GLU A 73 -4.01 -39.32 25.30
C GLU A 73 -3.44 -39.44 23.88
N PRO A 74 -2.11 -39.28 23.71
CA PRO A 74 -1.07 -39.01 24.72
C PRO A 74 -0.96 -37.56 25.17
N TRP A 75 -1.66 -36.61 24.53
CA TRP A 75 -1.52 -35.17 24.75
C TRP A 75 -1.92 -34.72 26.16
N LYS A 76 -2.83 -35.47 26.81
CA LYS A 76 -3.26 -35.21 28.18
C LYS A 76 -2.12 -35.41 29.16
N SER A 77 -1.36 -36.48 29.02
CA SER A 77 -0.19 -36.76 29.84
C SER A 77 0.92 -35.75 29.58
N LEU A 78 1.22 -35.47 28.31
CA LEU A 78 2.21 -34.49 27.89
C LEU A 78 1.87 -33.09 28.44
N GLY A 79 0.64 -32.62 28.24
CA GLY A 79 0.24 -31.28 28.74
C GLY A 79 0.29 -31.14 30.24
N LYS A 80 0.10 -32.26 30.98
CA LYS A 80 0.30 -32.29 32.43
C LYS A 80 1.77 -32.21 32.81
N GLU A 81 2.65 -32.91 32.09
CA GLU A 81 4.10 -32.88 32.26
C GLU A 81 4.63 -31.51 31.95
N ASP A 82 4.17 -30.86 30.89
CA ASP A 82 4.55 -29.49 30.50
C ASP A 82 3.96 -28.40 31.42
N GLY A 83 3.09 -28.76 32.36
CA GLY A 83 2.44 -27.82 33.27
C GLY A 83 1.39 -26.92 32.62
N ILE A 84 0.75 -27.36 31.51
CA ILE A 84 -0.35 -26.59 30.89
C ILE A 84 -1.61 -26.74 31.74
N ASN A 85 -1.99 -25.65 32.40
CA ASN A 85 -3.16 -25.61 33.24
C ASN A 85 -4.42 -25.27 32.43
N LEU A 86 -5.32 -26.26 32.23
CA LEU A 86 -6.59 -26.08 31.52
C LEU A 86 -7.50 -25.03 32.16
N LYS A 87 -7.42 -24.81 33.49
CA LYS A 87 -8.18 -23.77 34.18
C LYS A 87 -7.61 -22.38 33.86
N SER A 88 -6.28 -22.23 33.78
CA SER A 88 -5.63 -20.95 33.39
C SER A 88 -5.92 -20.56 31.95
N LEU A 89 -6.15 -21.54 31.06
CA LEU A 89 -6.64 -21.25 29.69
C LEU A 89 -7.97 -20.50 29.67
N ALA A 90 -8.80 -20.63 30.73
CA ALA A 90 -10.06 -19.91 30.83
C ALA A 90 -9.94 -18.52 31.43
N THR A 91 -8.94 -18.29 32.28
CA THR A 91 -8.82 -17.07 33.10
C THR A 91 -7.79 -16.07 32.54
N GLN A 92 -6.71 -16.53 31.92
CA GLN A 92 -5.74 -15.64 31.27
C GLN A 92 -6.27 -15.18 29.91
N SER A 93 -6.32 -13.88 29.69
CA SER A 93 -6.88 -13.30 28.47
C SER A 93 -5.89 -13.20 27.30
N ASP A 94 -4.59 -13.08 27.59
CA ASP A 94 -3.54 -12.63 26.67
C ASP A 94 -2.39 -13.63 26.48
N MET A 95 -2.38 -14.76 27.19
CA MET A 95 -1.31 -15.76 27.02
C MET A 95 -1.74 -17.20 27.32
N VAL A 96 -0.89 -18.14 26.87
CA VAL A 96 -0.86 -19.55 27.28
C VAL A 96 0.56 -19.86 27.74
N VAL A 97 0.69 -20.56 28.87
CA VAL A 97 1.98 -20.85 29.51
C VAL A 97 2.13 -22.36 29.72
N MET A 98 3.31 -22.89 29.37
CA MET A 98 3.85 -24.17 29.84
C MET A 98 4.74 -23.87 31.07
N SER A 99 4.23 -24.07 32.28
CA SER A 99 4.90 -23.61 33.50
C SER A 99 6.19 -24.35 33.81
N GLU A 100 6.28 -25.64 33.42
CA GLU A 100 7.48 -26.47 33.73
C GLU A 100 8.69 -26.09 32.87
N HIS A 101 8.45 -25.51 31.69
CA HIS A 101 9.48 -25.12 30.73
C HIS A 101 9.59 -23.61 30.53
N ASP A 102 8.75 -22.81 31.19
CA ASP A 102 8.62 -21.35 30.99
C ASP A 102 8.40 -20.94 29.52
N ASN A 103 7.76 -21.80 28.72
CA ASN A 103 7.40 -21.48 27.35
C ASN A 103 6.07 -20.67 27.32
N LYS A 104 6.05 -19.57 26.57
CA LYS A 104 4.93 -18.62 26.59
C LYS A 104 4.42 -18.29 25.20
N LEU A 105 3.17 -18.53 24.94
CA LEU A 105 2.46 -18.03 23.75
C LEU A 105 1.71 -16.75 24.14
N ARG A 106 2.14 -15.63 23.59
CA ARG A 106 1.64 -14.28 23.92
C ARG A 106 0.75 -13.74 22.82
N ALA A 107 -0.32 -13.06 23.20
CA ALA A 107 -1.15 -12.26 22.35
C ALA A 107 -0.84 -10.77 22.60
N ILE A 108 -0.07 -10.16 21.71
CA ILE A 108 0.36 -8.75 21.82
C ILE A 108 -0.27 -7.98 20.68
N THR A 109 -0.97 -6.88 20.96
CA THR A 109 -1.58 -6.05 19.93
C THR A 109 -0.54 -5.17 19.24
N TRP A 110 -0.77 -4.86 17.96
CA TRP A 110 0.09 -3.95 17.21
C TRP A 110 0.19 -2.57 17.87
N ASP A 111 -0.92 -2.07 18.40
CA ASP A 111 -0.98 -0.76 19.03
C ASP A 111 -0.14 -0.67 20.32
N SER A 112 -0.02 -1.78 21.08
CA SER A 112 0.74 -1.81 22.32
C SER A 112 2.26 -1.62 22.14
N GLY A 113 2.78 -1.99 20.97
CA GLY A 113 4.16 -1.70 20.55
C GLY A 113 5.28 -2.36 21.34
N GLN A 114 4.97 -3.24 22.28
CA GLN A 114 5.93 -3.87 23.19
C GLN A 114 6.48 -5.17 22.58
N TYR A 115 7.31 -5.07 21.54
CA TYR A 115 7.98 -6.21 20.93
C TYR A 115 9.47 -6.31 21.29
N ASP A 116 10.02 -5.27 21.89
CA ASP A 116 11.43 -5.22 22.30
C ASP A 116 11.73 -6.23 23.41
N GLY A 117 12.85 -6.92 23.28
CA GLY A 117 13.33 -7.86 24.28
C GLY A 117 12.73 -9.27 24.21
N PHE A 118 11.91 -9.57 23.20
CA PHE A 118 11.40 -10.91 22.96
C PHE A 118 12.14 -11.60 21.79
N HIS A 119 12.34 -12.92 21.92
CA HIS A 119 12.99 -13.79 20.95
C HIS A 119 11.97 -14.82 20.46
N PHE A 120 11.01 -14.39 19.64
CA PHE A 120 9.92 -15.24 19.20
C PHE A 120 10.39 -16.37 18.28
N LYS A 121 10.19 -17.63 18.70
CA LYS A 121 10.43 -18.80 17.85
C LYS A 121 9.45 -18.83 16.66
N THR A 122 8.17 -18.64 16.93
CA THR A 122 7.16 -18.47 15.90
C THR A 122 6.31 -17.23 16.21
N ALA A 123 6.22 -16.33 15.24
CA ALA A 123 5.37 -15.15 15.30
C ALA A 123 4.33 -15.20 14.17
N ILE A 124 3.08 -14.90 14.48
CA ILE A 124 1.97 -14.83 13.53
C ILE A 124 1.32 -13.46 13.60
N GLY A 125 1.26 -12.78 12.46
CA GLY A 125 0.54 -11.53 12.27
C GLY A 125 -0.71 -11.73 11.42
N ASP A 126 -1.89 -11.48 11.99
CA ASP A 126 -3.19 -11.57 11.31
C ASP A 126 -3.67 -10.18 10.88
N GLU A 127 -4.35 -10.11 9.73
CA GLU A 127 -4.80 -8.87 9.07
C GLU A 127 -3.63 -7.88 8.86
N PHE A 128 -2.48 -8.41 8.45
CA PHE A 128 -1.22 -7.66 8.42
C PHE A 128 -1.14 -6.64 7.29
N ALA A 129 -2.09 -6.67 6.36
CA ALA A 129 -2.27 -5.65 5.33
C ALA A 129 -3.15 -4.46 5.79
N ASP A 130 -3.66 -4.46 7.04
CA ASP A 130 -4.40 -3.30 7.56
C ASP A 130 -3.48 -2.06 7.52
N PRO A 131 -3.94 -0.96 6.94
CA PRO A 131 -3.16 0.29 6.86
C PRO A 131 -2.65 0.83 8.19
N ALA A 132 -3.28 0.48 9.31
CA ALA A 132 -2.76 0.83 10.64
C ALA A 132 -1.49 0.03 11.00
N ILE A 133 -1.18 -1.07 10.31
CA ILE A 133 0.05 -1.86 10.46
C ILE A 133 1.07 -1.40 9.41
N SER A 134 1.44 -0.14 9.44
CA SER A 134 2.37 0.48 8.50
C SER A 134 3.77 0.75 9.07
N ASP A 135 3.95 0.53 10.38
CA ASP A 135 5.21 0.80 11.07
C ASP A 135 6.24 -0.32 10.79
N VAL A 136 7.15 -0.04 9.88
CA VAL A 136 8.23 -0.97 9.48
C VAL A 136 9.18 -1.24 10.64
N ASP A 137 9.36 -0.29 11.55
CA ASP A 137 10.25 -0.46 12.70
C ASP A 137 9.71 -1.52 13.66
N LYS A 138 8.39 -1.60 13.86
CA LYS A 138 7.77 -2.67 14.65
C LYS A 138 7.94 -4.04 14.00
N ILE A 139 7.81 -4.14 12.68
CA ILE A 139 8.09 -5.39 11.94
C ILE A 139 9.56 -5.77 12.13
N SER A 140 10.47 -4.78 12.03
CA SER A 140 11.90 -4.97 12.23
C SER A 140 12.22 -5.46 13.65
N LYS A 141 11.52 -4.99 14.69
CA LYS A 141 11.71 -5.46 16.07
C LYS A 141 11.37 -6.93 16.25
N ILE A 142 10.27 -7.40 15.64
CA ILE A 142 9.93 -8.83 15.66
C ILE A 142 11.02 -9.65 14.95
N THR A 143 11.45 -9.22 13.76
CA THR A 143 12.40 -9.98 12.94
C THR A 143 13.83 -9.92 13.44
N SER A 144 14.28 -8.79 14.01
CA SER A 144 15.60 -8.68 14.64
C SER A 144 15.69 -9.49 15.93
N GLY A 145 14.61 -9.54 16.72
CA GLY A 145 14.53 -10.42 17.89
C GLY A 145 14.63 -11.93 17.55
N GLN A 146 14.44 -12.29 16.29
CA GLN A 146 14.59 -13.67 15.80
C GLN A 146 15.99 -14.02 15.27
N ILE A 147 16.95 -13.09 15.25
CA ILE A 147 18.25 -13.31 14.58
C ILE A 147 18.99 -14.55 15.11
N ASP A 148 18.99 -14.76 16.42
CA ASP A 148 19.67 -15.87 17.10
C ASP A 148 18.71 -16.98 17.58
N VAL A 149 17.57 -17.13 16.91
CA VAL A 149 16.58 -18.15 17.25
C VAL A 149 16.60 -19.25 16.21
N ASP A 150 16.87 -20.47 16.66
CA ASP A 150 16.85 -21.66 15.82
C ASP A 150 15.42 -21.98 15.32
N ASN A 151 15.31 -22.39 14.06
CA ASN A 151 14.03 -22.77 13.46
C ASN A 151 12.94 -21.68 13.58
N LYS A 152 13.36 -20.41 13.56
CA LYS A 152 12.45 -19.26 13.64
C LYS A 152 11.47 -19.20 12.48
N GLN A 153 10.31 -18.59 12.74
CA GLN A 153 9.34 -18.36 11.68
C GLN A 153 8.51 -17.10 11.96
N PHE A 154 8.34 -16.25 10.95
CA PHE A 154 7.38 -15.15 10.99
C PHE A 154 6.38 -15.29 9.83
N ILE A 155 5.10 -15.47 10.18
CA ILE A 155 4.01 -15.69 9.23
C ILE A 155 3.09 -14.48 9.26
N GLN A 156 2.91 -13.83 8.13
CA GLN A 156 2.00 -12.72 7.93
C GLN A 156 0.81 -13.20 7.09
N ILE A 157 -0.40 -12.98 7.59
CA ILE A 157 -1.62 -13.33 6.85
C ILE A 157 -2.51 -12.12 6.70
N SER A 158 -3.13 -11.97 5.54
CA SER A 158 -4.12 -10.92 5.31
C SER A 158 -5.02 -11.22 4.12
N THR A 159 -6.00 -10.36 3.96
CA THR A 159 -6.74 -10.11 2.72
C THR A 159 -6.21 -8.81 2.14
N ALA A 160 -6.36 -8.58 0.84
CA ALA A 160 -6.05 -7.30 0.21
C ALA A 160 -6.86 -6.14 0.84
N TYR A 161 -6.25 -4.98 0.90
CA TYR A 161 -6.85 -3.74 1.39
C TYR A 161 -6.88 -2.68 0.28
N PRO A 162 -7.72 -1.63 0.39
CA PRO A 162 -7.76 -0.55 -0.60
C PRO A 162 -6.45 0.24 -0.74
N ASP A 163 -5.57 0.17 0.27
CA ASP A 163 -4.28 0.84 0.27
C ASP A 163 -3.17 -0.14 -0.14
N SER A 164 -2.72 -0.06 -1.37
CA SER A 164 -1.65 -0.90 -1.93
C SER A 164 -0.23 -0.46 -1.50
N THR A 165 -0.10 0.63 -0.72
CA THR A 165 1.21 1.13 -0.25
C THR A 165 1.67 0.48 1.05
N VAL A 166 0.84 -0.37 1.66
CA VAL A 166 1.16 -1.05 2.92
C VAL A 166 2.39 -1.98 2.78
N PRO A 167 3.19 -2.12 3.85
CA PRO A 167 4.37 -2.98 3.84
C PRO A 167 4.08 -4.42 3.39
N PHE A 168 2.94 -4.99 3.79
CA PHE A 168 2.52 -6.33 3.41
C PHE A 168 2.47 -6.52 1.88
N HIS A 169 1.82 -5.61 1.16
CA HIS A 169 1.70 -5.71 -0.31
C HIS A 169 3.03 -5.43 -1.01
N ARG A 170 3.83 -4.50 -0.48
CA ARG A 170 5.18 -4.25 -1.00
C ARG A 170 6.06 -5.49 -0.89
N ASP A 171 6.04 -6.17 0.27
CA ASP A 171 6.81 -7.39 0.48
C ASP A 171 6.31 -8.54 -0.43
N GLU A 172 4.98 -8.66 -0.62
CA GLU A 172 4.33 -9.56 -1.57
C GLU A 172 4.87 -9.34 -3.00
N LYS A 173 4.84 -8.12 -3.51
CA LYS A 173 5.39 -7.76 -4.82
C LYS A 173 6.88 -8.10 -4.96
N HIS A 174 7.69 -7.71 -4.00
CA HIS A 174 9.14 -7.98 -4.05
C HIS A 174 9.46 -9.47 -4.07
N ILE A 175 8.70 -10.30 -3.35
CA ILE A 175 8.89 -11.75 -3.38
C ILE A 175 8.48 -12.30 -4.75
N ILE A 176 7.34 -11.89 -5.31
CA ILE A 176 6.88 -12.30 -6.65
C ILE A 176 7.93 -11.94 -7.69
N GLU A 177 8.37 -10.68 -7.74
CA GLU A 177 9.39 -10.22 -8.68
C GLU A 177 10.72 -11.00 -8.54
N SER A 178 11.12 -11.30 -7.31
CA SER A 178 12.31 -12.11 -7.06
C SER A 178 12.14 -13.54 -7.58
N MET A 179 10.95 -14.15 -7.41
CA MET A 179 10.64 -15.50 -7.92
C MET A 179 10.60 -15.53 -9.44
N GLU A 180 10.08 -14.50 -10.09
CA GLU A 180 10.03 -14.39 -11.55
C GLU A 180 11.41 -14.21 -12.17
N LYS A 181 12.29 -13.43 -11.53
CA LYS A 181 13.66 -13.17 -11.99
C LYS A 181 14.61 -14.35 -11.78
N ASP A 182 14.44 -15.07 -10.69
CA ASP A 182 15.31 -16.21 -10.30
C ASP A 182 14.52 -17.33 -9.64
N TRP A 183 13.92 -18.19 -10.44
CA TRP A 183 13.14 -19.34 -9.98
C TRP A 183 13.97 -20.42 -9.28
N LYS A 184 15.30 -20.41 -9.47
CA LYS A 184 16.25 -21.35 -8.84
C LYS A 184 16.85 -20.83 -7.55
N ARG A 185 16.32 -19.75 -6.99
CA ARG A 185 16.89 -19.06 -5.81
C ARG A 185 17.59 -20.00 -4.84
N ASP A 186 18.91 -19.85 -4.73
CA ASP A 186 19.67 -20.48 -3.68
C ASP A 186 19.36 -19.81 -2.34
N GLY A 187 19.08 -20.61 -1.30
CA GLY A 187 18.72 -20.07 0.02
C GLY A 187 17.30 -19.49 0.12
N ASP A 188 16.37 -20.04 -0.64
CA ASP A 188 14.94 -19.67 -0.59
C ASP A 188 14.35 -19.90 0.80
N THR A 189 14.26 -18.83 1.59
CA THR A 189 13.74 -18.83 2.97
C THR A 189 12.40 -18.13 3.11
N TYR A 190 11.82 -17.64 1.99
CA TYR A 190 10.54 -16.94 1.93
C TYR A 190 9.49 -17.77 1.21
N LEU A 191 8.32 -17.92 1.83
CA LEU A 191 7.11 -18.47 1.22
C LEU A 191 6.14 -17.34 0.92
N CYS A 192 5.62 -17.29 -0.30
CA CYS A 192 4.52 -16.40 -0.66
C CYS A 192 3.40 -17.21 -1.31
N LEU A 193 2.22 -17.23 -0.68
CA LEU A 193 1.03 -17.90 -1.16
C LEU A 193 -0.08 -16.88 -1.36
N ILE A 194 -0.55 -16.73 -2.58
CA ILE A 194 -1.57 -15.73 -2.95
C ILE A 194 -2.70 -16.42 -3.66
N TRP A 195 -3.91 -16.25 -3.14
CA TRP A 195 -5.16 -16.63 -3.78
C TRP A 195 -5.94 -15.37 -4.11
N ALA A 196 -5.93 -14.98 -5.37
CA ALA A 196 -6.57 -13.77 -5.89
C ALA A 196 -7.06 -14.03 -7.31
N ILE A 197 -8.00 -13.23 -7.79
CA ILE A 197 -8.26 -13.15 -9.23
C ILE A 197 -7.07 -12.48 -9.93
N ASP A 198 -6.82 -12.85 -11.19
CA ASP A 198 -5.67 -12.33 -11.93
C ASP A 198 -5.90 -10.89 -12.42
N ASN A 199 -7.16 -10.60 -12.75
CA ASN A 199 -7.50 -9.28 -13.25
C ASN A 199 -8.94 -8.86 -12.90
N ILE A 200 -9.18 -7.54 -12.84
CA ILE A 200 -10.47 -6.98 -12.42
C ILE A 200 -11.65 -7.41 -13.30
N SER A 201 -11.43 -7.74 -14.58
CA SER A 201 -12.49 -8.22 -15.49
C SER A 201 -13.05 -9.57 -15.08
N GLU A 202 -12.34 -10.34 -14.25
CA GLU A 202 -12.81 -11.62 -13.70
C GLU A 202 -13.87 -11.42 -12.60
N THR A 203 -14.09 -10.20 -12.12
CA THR A 203 -15.19 -9.85 -11.21
C THR A 203 -16.55 -10.27 -11.77
N GLU A 204 -16.73 -10.18 -13.09
CA GLU A 204 -17.97 -10.56 -13.78
C GLU A 204 -18.06 -12.05 -14.13
N LYS A 205 -17.05 -12.86 -13.77
CA LYS A 205 -16.92 -14.27 -14.12
C LYS A 205 -16.91 -15.12 -12.85
N PRO A 206 -18.08 -15.55 -12.33
CA PRO A 206 -18.15 -16.33 -11.09
C PRO A 206 -17.31 -17.61 -11.06
N GLU A 207 -17.08 -18.22 -12.23
CA GLU A 207 -16.24 -19.40 -12.42
C GLU A 207 -14.76 -19.12 -12.09
N MET A 208 -14.31 -17.86 -12.19
CA MET A 208 -12.95 -17.44 -11.87
C MET A 208 -12.74 -17.14 -10.38
N TRP A 209 -13.83 -17.00 -9.59
CA TRP A 209 -13.73 -16.63 -8.19
C TRP A 209 -13.07 -17.70 -7.31
N ILE A 210 -13.00 -18.93 -7.78
CA ILE A 210 -12.28 -20.03 -7.13
C ILE A 210 -10.78 -19.70 -6.95
N LYS A 211 -10.19 -18.89 -7.81
CA LYS A 211 -8.79 -18.42 -7.69
C LYS A 211 -8.55 -17.67 -6.37
N ALA A 212 -9.52 -16.87 -5.94
CA ALA A 212 -9.46 -16.11 -4.70
C ALA A 212 -10.09 -16.87 -3.51
N ASN A 213 -10.96 -17.82 -3.80
CA ASN A 213 -11.77 -18.53 -2.82
C ASN A 213 -11.59 -20.06 -2.96
N PRO A 214 -10.46 -20.61 -2.51
CA PRO A 214 -10.16 -22.03 -2.67
C PRO A 214 -11.20 -22.98 -2.00
N LEU A 215 -11.94 -22.52 -1.01
CA LEU A 215 -13.03 -23.30 -0.43
C LEU A 215 -14.21 -23.55 -1.40
N LEU A 216 -14.28 -22.85 -2.54
CA LEU A 216 -15.22 -23.17 -3.61
C LEU A 216 -14.92 -24.51 -4.29
N ASP A 217 -13.70 -25.04 -4.16
CA ASP A 217 -13.35 -26.37 -4.66
C ASP A 217 -13.94 -27.52 -3.80
N MET A 218 -14.45 -27.21 -2.60
CA MET A 218 -15.08 -28.18 -1.72
C MET A 218 -16.56 -28.39 -2.10
N PRO A 219 -16.96 -29.60 -2.57
CA PRO A 219 -18.33 -29.83 -3.04
C PRO A 219 -19.43 -29.45 -2.03
N GLU A 220 -19.20 -29.72 -0.75
CA GLU A 220 -20.14 -29.43 0.34
C GLU A 220 -20.29 -27.90 0.62
N LYS A 221 -19.39 -27.08 0.14
CA LYS A 221 -19.42 -25.62 0.36
C LYS A 221 -19.76 -24.83 -0.90
N HIS A 222 -19.49 -25.41 -2.06
CA HIS A 222 -19.53 -24.74 -3.37
C HIS A 222 -20.81 -23.93 -3.60
N ASP A 223 -21.95 -24.58 -3.60
CA ASP A 223 -23.22 -23.96 -3.97
C ASP A 223 -23.65 -22.86 -2.99
N LYS A 224 -23.43 -23.08 -1.71
CA LYS A 224 -23.75 -22.09 -0.69
C LYS A 224 -22.84 -20.87 -0.83
N MET A 225 -21.53 -21.09 -0.87
CA MET A 225 -20.54 -20.01 -0.91
C MET A 225 -20.66 -19.19 -2.19
N LEU A 226 -20.90 -19.84 -3.33
CA LEU A 226 -21.09 -19.16 -4.61
C LEU A 226 -22.35 -18.26 -4.61
N ARG A 227 -23.45 -18.71 -3.99
CA ARG A 227 -24.66 -17.88 -3.82
C ARG A 227 -24.38 -16.69 -2.92
N ASP A 228 -23.70 -16.90 -1.79
CA ASP A 228 -23.40 -15.84 -0.84
C ASP A 228 -22.51 -14.77 -1.48
N LEU A 229 -21.47 -15.16 -2.24
CA LEU A 229 -20.59 -14.27 -2.97
C LEU A 229 -21.34 -13.47 -4.07
N LYS A 230 -22.26 -14.11 -4.82
CA LYS A 230 -23.09 -13.39 -5.80
C LYS A 230 -23.99 -12.36 -5.13
N THR A 231 -24.58 -12.70 -4.00
CA THR A 231 -25.44 -11.78 -3.23
C THR A 231 -24.63 -10.58 -2.71
N GLU A 232 -23.41 -10.81 -2.21
CA GLU A 232 -22.51 -9.74 -1.77
C GLU A 232 -22.12 -8.84 -2.94
N LYS A 233 -21.71 -9.40 -4.08
CA LYS A 233 -21.39 -8.64 -5.30
C LYS A 233 -22.54 -7.75 -5.73
N ASP A 234 -23.76 -8.31 -5.80
CA ASP A 234 -24.94 -7.56 -6.24
C ASP A 234 -25.28 -6.41 -5.27
N ALA A 235 -25.18 -6.65 -3.96
CA ALA A 235 -25.40 -5.65 -2.93
C ALA A 235 -24.36 -4.51 -3.03
N ASP A 236 -23.08 -4.85 -3.14
CA ASP A 236 -22.00 -3.87 -3.27
C ASP A 236 -22.09 -3.09 -4.60
N SER A 237 -22.50 -3.75 -5.68
CA SER A 237 -22.74 -3.11 -6.99
C SER A 237 -23.88 -2.08 -6.91
N LEU A 238 -25.00 -2.44 -6.28
CA LEU A 238 -26.14 -1.54 -6.06
C LEU A 238 -25.77 -0.35 -5.17
N ALA A 239 -24.91 -0.57 -4.18
CA ALA A 239 -24.40 0.49 -3.30
C ALA A 239 -23.33 1.38 -3.97
N GLY A 240 -22.92 1.09 -5.21
CA GLY A 240 -21.81 1.80 -5.88
C GLY A 240 -20.44 1.50 -5.28
N ASN A 241 -20.30 0.40 -4.55
CA ASN A 241 -19.12 0.03 -3.77
C ASN A 241 -18.53 -1.33 -4.21
N LEU A 242 -18.60 -1.66 -5.49
CA LEU A 242 -18.14 -2.94 -6.04
C LEU A 242 -16.68 -3.24 -5.70
N PHE A 243 -15.86 -2.20 -5.54
CA PHE A 243 -14.46 -2.37 -5.14
C PHE A 243 -14.31 -3.06 -3.77
N ALA A 244 -15.29 -2.93 -2.86
CA ALA A 244 -15.25 -3.62 -1.56
C ALA A 244 -15.35 -5.14 -1.75
N PHE A 245 -16.22 -5.62 -2.62
CA PHE A 245 -16.30 -7.01 -3.02
C PHE A 245 -15.00 -7.48 -3.70
N GLN A 246 -14.50 -6.72 -4.68
CA GLN A 246 -13.27 -7.02 -5.40
C GLN A 246 -12.06 -7.16 -4.46
N ASN A 247 -11.94 -6.24 -3.52
CA ASN A 247 -10.84 -6.22 -2.58
C ASN A 247 -10.95 -7.32 -1.51
N LYS A 248 -12.13 -7.48 -0.88
CA LYS A 248 -12.30 -8.37 0.27
C LYS A 248 -12.61 -9.81 -0.10
N SER A 249 -13.39 -10.00 -1.16
CA SER A 249 -13.94 -11.31 -1.55
C SER A 249 -13.24 -11.90 -2.77
N LEU A 250 -12.52 -11.07 -3.56
CA LEU A 250 -11.68 -11.52 -4.66
C LEU A 250 -10.19 -11.26 -4.46
N ASN A 251 -9.82 -10.67 -3.33
CA ASN A 251 -8.44 -10.46 -2.88
C ASN A 251 -7.55 -9.70 -3.87
N ILE A 252 -8.13 -8.80 -4.67
CA ILE A 252 -7.35 -7.98 -5.60
C ILE A 252 -7.00 -6.65 -4.97
N TRP A 253 -5.73 -6.26 -5.08
CA TRP A 253 -5.29 -4.94 -4.63
C TRP A 253 -5.81 -3.87 -5.59
N LEU A 254 -6.60 -2.96 -5.06
CA LEU A 254 -7.15 -1.83 -5.78
C LEU A 254 -6.66 -0.55 -5.12
N GLN A 255 -6.09 0.34 -5.90
CA GLN A 255 -5.82 1.70 -5.45
C GLN A 255 -7.10 2.55 -5.54
N ALA A 256 -8.14 2.16 -4.81
CA ALA A 256 -9.35 2.95 -4.73
C ALA A 256 -9.80 3.03 -3.27
N SER A 257 -9.64 4.19 -2.65
CA SER A 257 -10.41 4.51 -1.44
C SER A 257 -11.85 4.82 -1.85
N ILE A 258 -12.80 4.64 -0.93
CA ILE A 258 -14.20 5.10 -1.09
C ILE A 258 -14.23 6.59 -1.47
N ASP A 259 -13.20 7.32 -1.06
CA ASP A 259 -13.03 8.75 -1.25
C ASP A 259 -12.02 9.09 -2.34
N SER A 260 -11.68 8.15 -3.27
CA SER A 260 -10.76 8.45 -4.37
C SER A 260 -11.29 9.61 -5.20
N TYR A 261 -10.43 10.59 -5.44
CA TYR A 261 -10.75 11.74 -6.26
C TYR A 261 -11.05 11.34 -7.71
N LEU A 262 -10.25 10.40 -8.28
CA LEU A 262 -10.43 9.84 -9.60
C LEU A 262 -10.46 8.31 -9.56
N SER A 263 -11.23 7.67 -10.44
CA SER A 263 -11.21 6.22 -10.58
C SER A 263 -9.99 5.77 -11.39
N LEU A 264 -9.43 4.60 -11.07
CA LEU A 264 -8.34 3.98 -11.83
C LEU A 264 -8.68 3.91 -13.33
N LYS A 265 -9.90 3.48 -13.65
CA LYS A 265 -10.40 3.39 -15.03
C LYS A 265 -10.27 4.72 -15.78
N ASN A 266 -10.71 5.83 -15.17
CA ASN A 266 -10.67 7.15 -15.82
C ASN A 266 -9.23 7.64 -16.01
N VAL A 267 -8.33 7.30 -15.09
CA VAL A 267 -6.90 7.63 -15.16
C VAL A 267 -6.19 6.82 -16.24
N GLU A 268 -6.44 5.50 -16.34
CA GLU A 268 -5.89 4.63 -17.40
C GLU A 268 -6.42 4.99 -18.79
N GLU A 269 -7.73 5.23 -18.94
CA GLU A 269 -8.35 5.61 -20.22
C GLU A 269 -7.90 6.98 -20.73
N SER A 270 -7.24 7.79 -19.91
CA SER A 270 -6.65 9.09 -20.30
C SER A 270 -5.30 8.96 -21.01
N ILE A 271 -4.67 7.77 -21.01
CA ILE A 271 -3.33 7.56 -21.59
C ILE A 271 -3.36 7.72 -23.12
N THR A 272 -2.43 8.50 -23.63
CA THR A 272 -2.14 8.60 -25.08
C THR A 272 -0.67 8.32 -25.34
N PRO A 273 -0.31 7.62 -26.44
CA PRO A 273 1.07 7.23 -26.67
C PRO A 273 1.98 8.40 -27.01
N LYS A 274 1.43 9.52 -27.48
CA LYS A 274 2.18 10.73 -27.83
C LYS A 274 1.31 11.96 -27.92
N PHE A 275 1.92 13.11 -27.68
CA PHE A 275 1.32 14.42 -27.91
C PHE A 275 2.43 15.40 -28.37
N ASP A 276 2.15 16.20 -29.38
CA ASP A 276 3.07 17.23 -29.85
C ASP A 276 2.80 18.55 -29.11
N MET A 277 3.75 18.98 -28.29
CA MET A 277 3.68 20.20 -27.48
C MET A 277 4.19 21.45 -28.20
N HIS A 278 4.83 21.31 -29.37
CA HIS A 278 5.48 22.48 -30.04
C HIS A 278 4.49 23.56 -30.44
N ASN A 279 4.87 24.82 -30.22
CA ASN A 279 4.14 26.05 -30.56
C ASN A 279 2.72 26.12 -29.95
N ARG A 280 2.45 25.40 -28.84
CA ARG A 280 1.12 25.38 -28.21
C ARG A 280 0.98 26.42 -27.11
N GLU A 281 -0.26 26.83 -26.94
CA GLU A 281 -0.69 27.57 -25.76
C GLU A 281 -0.72 26.63 -24.54
N VAL A 282 -0.28 27.14 -23.37
CA VAL A 282 -0.19 26.34 -22.15
C VAL A 282 -0.54 27.17 -20.92
N TYR A 283 -1.23 26.54 -19.99
CA TYR A 283 -1.42 26.98 -18.61
C TYR A 283 -0.47 26.16 -17.74
N ILE A 284 0.25 26.82 -16.82
CA ILE A 284 1.23 26.18 -15.94
C ILE A 284 0.78 26.38 -14.49
N GLY A 285 0.76 25.30 -13.71
CA GLY A 285 0.66 25.33 -12.26
C GLY A 285 2.00 24.94 -11.63
N PHE A 286 2.33 25.56 -10.51
CA PHE A 286 3.57 25.30 -9.78
C PHE A 286 3.31 25.13 -8.30
N ASP A 287 3.77 24.00 -7.74
CA ASP A 287 3.79 23.70 -6.32
C ASP A 287 5.23 23.45 -5.86
N TYR A 288 5.62 24.07 -4.74
CA TYR A 288 6.99 24.01 -4.23
C TYR A 288 7.06 23.29 -2.88
N SER A 289 7.90 22.29 -2.80
CA SER A 289 8.33 21.66 -1.55
C SER A 289 9.86 21.53 -1.52
N GLN A 290 10.49 21.82 -0.39
CA GLN A 290 11.95 21.84 -0.30
C GLN A 290 12.56 20.49 0.12
N PHE A 291 11.89 19.73 1.03
CA PHE A 291 12.56 18.67 1.78
C PHE A 291 11.95 17.28 1.58
N SER A 292 10.64 17.14 1.52
CA SER A 292 9.96 15.86 1.59
C SER A 292 9.03 15.56 0.43
N ASP A 293 8.15 16.50 0.09
CA ASP A 293 7.26 16.39 -1.05
C ASP A 293 7.98 16.78 -2.35
N ASN A 294 7.44 16.37 -3.48
CA ASN A 294 8.02 16.77 -4.74
C ASN A 294 7.72 18.25 -5.03
N THR A 295 8.64 18.94 -5.69
CA THR A 295 8.32 20.22 -6.33
C THR A 295 7.84 19.91 -7.73
N ALA A 296 6.68 20.39 -8.13
CA ALA A 296 6.04 19.97 -9.36
C ALA A 296 5.57 21.14 -10.23
N PHE A 297 5.73 20.97 -11.55
CA PHE A 297 5.01 21.73 -12.56
C PHE A 297 3.90 20.87 -13.16
N GLY A 298 2.68 21.43 -13.23
CA GLY A 298 1.59 20.88 -14.03
C GLY A 298 1.35 21.74 -15.26
N PHE A 299 1.24 21.12 -16.42
CA PHE A 299 1.00 21.79 -17.70
C PHE A 299 -0.33 21.35 -18.28
N VAL A 300 -1.16 22.31 -18.69
CA VAL A 300 -2.45 22.06 -19.34
C VAL A 300 -2.42 22.66 -20.74
N PHE A 301 -2.53 21.80 -21.75
CA PHE A 301 -2.54 22.16 -23.15
C PHE A 301 -3.97 21.99 -23.73
N PRO A 302 -4.72 23.08 -23.98
CA PRO A 302 -5.97 23.00 -24.71
C PRO A 302 -5.74 22.56 -26.16
N TYR A 303 -6.59 21.66 -26.67
CA TYR A 303 -6.52 21.27 -28.06
C TYR A 303 -7.88 20.74 -28.55
N PHE A 304 -8.02 20.60 -29.86
CA PHE A 304 -9.17 19.92 -30.47
C PHE A 304 -8.74 18.56 -31.00
N ASP A 305 -9.53 17.55 -30.72
CA ASP A 305 -9.31 16.22 -31.28
C ASP A 305 -9.65 16.15 -32.78
N ARG A 306 -9.46 14.99 -33.41
CA ARG A 306 -9.74 14.81 -34.86
C ARG A 306 -11.20 15.03 -35.23
N ARG A 307 -12.12 15.02 -34.26
CA ARG A 307 -13.55 15.26 -34.42
C ARG A 307 -13.94 16.70 -34.10
N GLY A 308 -12.98 17.56 -33.82
CA GLY A 308 -13.20 18.95 -33.43
C GLY A 308 -13.75 19.12 -32.03
N GLN A 309 -13.64 18.10 -31.16
CA GLN A 309 -14.07 18.21 -29.78
C GLN A 309 -12.94 18.81 -28.90
N PRO A 310 -13.28 19.75 -28.00
CA PRO A 310 -12.28 20.33 -27.11
C PRO A 310 -11.79 19.32 -26.08
N LYS A 311 -10.49 19.20 -25.96
CA LYS A 311 -9.79 18.32 -25.01
C LYS A 311 -8.61 19.06 -24.37
N PHE A 312 -8.08 18.47 -23.29
CA PHE A 312 -6.92 18.96 -22.57
C PHE A 312 -5.87 17.85 -22.48
N PHE A 313 -4.65 18.16 -22.90
CA PHE A 313 -3.51 17.30 -22.63
C PHE A 313 -2.83 17.79 -21.35
N LEU A 314 -2.63 16.87 -20.42
CA LEU A 314 -1.92 17.11 -19.17
C LEU A 314 -0.50 16.55 -19.26
N TYR A 315 0.45 17.34 -18.82
CA TYR A 315 1.83 16.95 -18.63
C TYR A 315 2.30 17.44 -17.26
N GLN A 316 3.13 16.68 -16.59
CA GLN A 316 3.78 17.10 -15.35
C GLN A 316 5.29 16.95 -15.45
N HIS A 317 6.03 17.68 -14.62
CA HIS A 317 7.42 17.41 -14.33
C HIS A 317 7.71 17.69 -12.86
N SER A 318 8.22 16.66 -12.17
CA SER A 318 8.49 16.72 -10.74
C SER A 318 10.00 16.75 -10.46
N PHE A 319 10.39 17.56 -9.48
CA PHE A 319 11.73 17.55 -8.89
C PHE A 319 11.69 16.77 -7.59
N ILE A 320 12.56 15.78 -7.48
CA ILE A 320 12.51 14.77 -6.43
C ILE A 320 13.55 15.06 -5.34
N PRO A 321 13.16 15.51 -4.14
CA PRO A 321 14.07 15.62 -3.00
C PRO A 321 14.26 14.26 -2.35
N TRP A 322 15.43 14.01 -1.77
CA TRP A 322 15.71 12.79 -1.02
C TRP A 322 16.31 13.07 0.37
N ASN A 323 16.32 14.33 0.81
CA ASN A 323 16.88 14.75 2.10
C ASN A 323 16.34 13.93 3.28
N HIS A 324 15.00 13.87 3.44
CA HIS A 324 14.37 13.15 4.55
C HIS A 324 14.52 11.63 4.45
N SER A 325 14.73 11.11 3.25
CA SER A 325 14.92 9.68 3.03
C SER A 325 16.40 9.25 3.13
N GLY A 326 17.32 10.21 3.20
CA GLY A 326 18.76 9.99 3.30
C GLY A 326 19.42 9.53 1.99
N SER A 327 18.67 8.99 1.03
CA SER A 327 19.13 8.64 -0.31
C SER A 327 17.97 8.51 -1.29
N ILE A 328 18.27 8.56 -2.60
CA ILE A 328 17.26 8.35 -3.64
C ILE A 328 16.69 6.91 -3.60
N GLU A 329 17.53 5.91 -3.31
CA GLU A 329 17.09 4.52 -3.19
C GLU A 329 16.06 4.32 -2.06
N ASN A 330 16.26 5.01 -0.95
CA ASN A 330 15.31 5.00 0.14
C ASN A 330 14.01 5.73 -0.23
N LYS A 331 14.14 6.86 -0.93
CA LYS A 331 12.98 7.61 -1.46
C LYS A 331 12.14 6.75 -2.40
N GLU A 332 12.77 6.09 -3.37
CA GLU A 332 12.11 5.16 -4.29
C GLU A 332 11.39 4.04 -3.55
N ARG A 333 12.02 3.48 -2.52
CA ARG A 333 11.44 2.45 -1.66
C ARG A 333 10.24 2.94 -0.87
N GLN A 334 10.29 4.16 -0.34
CA GLN A 334 9.20 4.78 0.42
C GLN A 334 7.99 5.11 -0.45
N ASP A 335 8.24 5.70 -1.61
CA ASP A 335 7.19 6.16 -2.51
C ASP A 335 6.70 5.03 -3.45
N GLY A 336 7.47 3.94 -3.57
CA GLY A 336 7.20 2.82 -4.50
C GLY A 336 7.30 3.24 -5.97
N ILE A 337 8.15 4.20 -6.30
CA ILE A 337 8.35 4.77 -7.65
C ILE A 337 9.82 4.66 -8.02
N ASP A 338 10.13 4.15 -9.22
CA ASP A 338 11.50 4.13 -9.77
C ASP A 338 11.83 5.48 -10.42
N TYR A 339 12.19 6.45 -9.59
CA TYR A 339 12.48 7.80 -10.05
C TYR A 339 13.68 7.86 -11.00
N ARG A 340 14.68 7.00 -10.85
CA ARG A 340 15.85 6.96 -11.74
C ARG A 340 15.50 6.51 -13.16
N THR A 341 14.54 5.60 -13.30
CA THR A 341 14.01 5.22 -14.62
C THR A 341 13.14 6.33 -15.20
N LEU A 342 12.25 6.94 -14.39
CA LEU A 342 11.37 8.02 -14.85
C LEU A 342 12.12 9.31 -15.19
N GLU A 343 13.24 9.58 -14.54
CA GLU A 343 14.15 10.67 -14.92
C GLU A 343 14.74 10.48 -16.32
N LYS A 344 15.17 9.25 -16.66
CA LYS A 344 15.64 8.92 -18.02
C LYS A 344 14.55 9.06 -19.06
N MET A 345 13.30 8.83 -18.67
CA MET A 345 12.11 9.03 -19.52
C MET A 345 11.67 10.49 -19.62
N GLY A 346 12.21 11.38 -18.77
CA GLY A 346 11.94 12.83 -18.79
C GLY A 346 10.75 13.26 -17.95
N PHE A 347 10.18 12.39 -17.10
CA PHE A 347 9.02 12.72 -16.25
C PHE A 347 9.39 13.38 -14.92
N CYS A 348 10.62 13.24 -14.49
CA CYS A 348 11.10 13.91 -13.28
C CYS A 348 12.58 14.28 -13.39
N THR A 349 13.06 15.04 -12.43
CA THR A 349 14.48 15.38 -12.22
C THR A 349 14.82 15.14 -10.76
N ILE A 350 15.77 14.27 -10.48
CA ILE A 350 16.30 14.08 -9.14
C ILE A 350 17.18 15.25 -8.79
N THR A 351 17.03 15.80 -7.58
CA THR A 351 17.85 16.96 -7.18
C THR A 351 19.34 16.63 -7.18
N GLU A 352 20.15 17.54 -7.76
CA GLU A 352 21.61 17.45 -7.77
C GLU A 352 22.24 18.00 -6.47
N HIS A 353 21.43 18.55 -5.56
CA HIS A 353 21.96 19.12 -4.31
C HIS A 353 22.49 18.00 -3.42
N LYS A 354 23.72 18.19 -2.89
CA LYS A 354 24.43 17.19 -2.08
C LYS A 354 23.67 16.71 -0.84
N ASP A 355 22.79 17.55 -0.30
CA ASP A 355 21.97 17.25 0.88
C ASP A 355 20.55 16.80 0.49
N GLY A 356 20.29 16.53 -0.79
CA GLY A 356 19.00 16.03 -1.28
C GLY A 356 17.82 16.99 -1.18
N ILE A 357 18.09 18.30 -1.07
CA ILE A 357 17.06 19.35 -1.08
C ILE A 357 16.83 19.89 -2.49
N ILE A 358 15.66 20.45 -2.73
CA ILE A 358 15.35 21.04 -4.05
C ILE A 358 16.19 22.29 -4.28
N ASN A 359 16.84 22.35 -5.45
CA ASN A 359 17.57 23.50 -5.92
C ASN A 359 16.68 24.36 -6.85
N THR A 360 16.34 25.56 -6.40
CA THR A 360 15.44 26.48 -7.13
C THR A 360 16.03 26.92 -8.47
N ASP A 361 17.35 27.05 -8.57
CA ASP A 361 18.02 27.40 -9.85
C ASP A 361 17.85 26.26 -10.87
N GLN A 362 17.95 25.00 -10.44
CA GLN A 362 17.69 23.83 -11.28
C GLN A 362 16.24 23.83 -11.80
N VAL A 363 15.28 24.14 -10.91
CA VAL A 363 13.85 24.25 -11.25
C VAL A 363 13.62 25.36 -12.29
N TYR A 364 14.19 26.55 -12.08
CA TYR A 364 14.09 27.67 -13.01
C TYR A 364 14.70 27.37 -14.37
N GLN A 365 15.92 26.82 -14.39
CA GLN A 365 16.62 26.47 -15.63
C GLN A 365 15.86 25.39 -16.42
N TRP A 366 15.33 24.41 -15.77
CA TRP A 366 14.53 23.36 -16.41
C TRP A 366 13.27 23.95 -17.07
N LEU A 367 12.50 24.77 -16.34
CA LEU A 367 11.28 25.41 -16.86
C LEU A 367 11.59 26.27 -18.10
N THR A 368 12.58 27.13 -18.00
CA THR A 368 12.93 28.05 -19.09
C THR A 368 13.43 27.29 -20.33
N LYS A 369 14.24 26.24 -20.13
CA LYS A 369 14.69 25.34 -21.18
C LYS A 369 13.51 24.60 -21.84
N PHE A 370 12.60 24.09 -21.05
CA PHE A 370 11.41 23.36 -21.53
C PHE A 370 10.52 24.28 -22.37
N VAL A 371 10.19 25.47 -21.88
CA VAL A 371 9.36 26.44 -22.61
C VAL A 371 10.05 26.86 -23.92
N PHE A 372 11.37 27.09 -23.90
CA PHE A 372 12.12 27.43 -25.09
C PHE A 372 12.19 26.27 -26.11
N GLN A 373 12.49 25.07 -25.63
CA GLN A 373 12.62 23.88 -26.47
C GLN A 373 11.33 23.58 -27.26
N TYR A 374 10.16 23.69 -26.61
CA TYR A 374 8.88 23.46 -27.24
C TYR A 374 8.22 24.73 -27.80
N GLN A 375 8.89 25.89 -27.71
CA GLN A 375 8.39 27.22 -28.18
C GLN A 375 6.97 27.49 -27.60
N LEU A 376 6.75 27.20 -26.32
CA LEU A 376 5.45 27.27 -25.68
C LEU A 376 4.98 28.73 -25.54
N LYS A 377 3.69 28.94 -25.75
CA LYS A 377 3.01 30.21 -25.48
C LYS A 377 2.34 30.13 -24.12
N VAL A 378 3.05 30.58 -23.07
CA VAL A 378 2.53 30.55 -21.70
C VAL A 378 1.46 31.63 -21.54
N LEU A 379 0.22 31.23 -21.38
CA LEU A 379 -0.93 32.11 -21.17
C LEU A 379 -1.10 32.47 -19.70
N TYR A 380 -0.78 31.52 -18.82
CA TYR A 380 -0.99 31.67 -17.39
C TYR A 380 0.03 30.83 -16.60
N PHE A 381 0.55 31.41 -15.54
CA PHE A 381 1.41 30.73 -14.57
C PHE A 381 0.83 30.94 -13.16
N GLY A 382 0.24 29.88 -12.59
CA GLY A 382 -0.29 29.89 -11.24
C GLY A 382 0.71 29.25 -10.27
N TYR A 383 0.89 29.85 -9.10
CA TYR A 383 1.77 29.34 -8.04
C TYR A 383 1.08 29.47 -6.67
N ASP A 384 1.50 28.62 -5.72
CA ASP A 384 1.15 28.80 -4.32
C ASP A 384 2.28 29.55 -3.59
N GLU A 385 1.93 30.66 -2.93
CA GLU A 385 2.89 31.50 -2.21
C GLU A 385 3.16 30.98 -0.78
N ALA A 386 2.47 29.90 -0.33
CA ALA A 386 2.44 29.46 1.07
C ALA A 386 3.81 29.44 1.79
N GLY A 387 4.31 30.63 2.13
CA GLY A 387 5.43 30.83 3.06
C GLY A 387 6.84 30.51 2.53
N SER A 388 7.01 30.19 1.26
CA SER A 388 8.30 29.83 0.70
C SER A 388 9.04 31.03 0.07
N TYR A 389 10.19 31.40 0.67
CA TYR A 389 11.11 32.39 0.09
C TYR A 389 11.60 31.97 -1.30
N GLN A 390 11.74 30.69 -1.54
CA GLN A 390 12.17 30.12 -2.82
C GLN A 390 11.13 30.31 -3.91
N THR A 391 9.85 30.17 -3.60
CA THR A 391 8.75 30.47 -4.53
C THR A 391 8.75 31.95 -4.91
N ALA A 392 8.99 32.84 -3.95
CA ALA A 392 9.08 34.26 -4.21
C ALA A 392 10.23 34.58 -5.15
N ASN A 393 11.42 33.99 -4.96
CA ASN A 393 12.58 34.17 -5.85
C ASN A 393 12.29 33.66 -7.27
N LEU A 394 11.69 32.49 -7.42
CA LEU A 394 11.32 31.97 -8.74
C LEU A 394 10.33 32.90 -9.44
N LYS A 395 9.31 33.35 -8.73
CA LYS A 395 8.31 34.33 -9.24
C LYS A 395 9.01 35.61 -9.72
N ASP A 396 9.89 36.21 -8.90
CA ASP A 396 10.56 37.46 -9.23
C ASP A 396 11.49 37.32 -10.45
N ALA A 397 12.18 36.18 -10.57
CA ALA A 397 12.97 35.84 -11.73
C ALA A 397 12.11 35.67 -13.01
N LEU A 398 10.95 35.03 -12.90
CA LEU A 398 10.02 34.88 -14.02
C LEU A 398 9.41 36.23 -14.44
N LEU A 399 8.99 37.06 -13.52
CA LEU A 399 8.48 38.43 -13.82
C LEU A 399 9.52 39.30 -14.51
N ALA A 400 10.79 39.22 -14.10
CA ALA A 400 11.86 39.97 -14.69
C ALA A 400 12.17 39.53 -16.13
N ASN A 401 12.13 38.25 -16.42
CA ASN A 401 12.56 37.69 -17.71
C ASN A 401 11.39 37.38 -18.68
N TYR A 402 10.17 37.23 -18.17
CA TYR A 402 8.99 36.90 -18.97
C TYR A 402 7.78 37.77 -18.61
N PRO A 403 7.90 39.12 -18.80
CA PRO A 403 6.83 40.06 -18.40
C PRO A 403 5.51 39.87 -19.16
N ALA A 404 5.53 39.11 -20.25
CA ALA A 404 4.31 38.79 -21.00
C ALA A 404 3.49 37.64 -20.40
N TRP A 405 4.00 36.90 -19.40
CA TRP A 405 3.26 35.83 -18.73
C TRP A 405 2.30 36.45 -17.70
N ASN A 406 1.07 35.91 -17.67
CA ASN A 406 0.17 36.23 -16.57
C ASN A 406 0.52 35.36 -15.37
N ILE A 407 1.24 35.94 -14.39
CA ILE A 407 1.76 35.22 -13.21
C ILE A 407 0.92 35.61 -12.00
N GLU A 408 0.20 34.65 -11.42
CA GLU A 408 -0.74 34.88 -10.32
C GLU A 408 -0.56 33.90 -9.16
N ASN A 409 -0.76 34.39 -7.94
CA ASN A 409 -0.85 33.57 -6.73
C ASN A 409 -2.22 32.88 -6.63
N ILE A 410 -2.24 31.57 -6.56
CA ILE A 410 -3.43 30.75 -6.40
C ILE A 410 -3.59 30.38 -4.92
N LYS A 411 -4.52 31.06 -4.26
CA LYS A 411 -4.84 30.77 -2.86
C LYS A 411 -5.45 29.36 -2.73
N GLN A 412 -4.83 28.52 -1.90
CA GLN A 412 -5.22 27.13 -1.66
C GLN A 412 -6.48 26.96 -0.76
N TRP A 413 -7.34 27.96 -0.72
CA TRP A 413 -8.55 27.90 0.08
C TRP A 413 -9.64 27.07 -0.60
N PRO A 414 -10.45 26.29 0.16
CA PRO A 414 -11.55 25.50 -0.41
C PRO A 414 -12.50 26.30 -1.31
N SER A 415 -12.76 27.57 -0.97
CA SER A 415 -13.60 28.47 -1.79
C SER A 415 -13.02 28.72 -3.19
N ASN A 416 -11.70 28.69 -3.34
CA ASN A 416 -11.00 28.94 -4.61
C ASN A 416 -10.84 27.64 -5.41
N LEU A 417 -10.54 26.53 -4.72
CA LEU A 417 -10.16 25.27 -5.36
C LEU A 417 -11.35 24.34 -5.66
N ALA A 418 -12.48 24.45 -4.95
CA ALA A 418 -13.59 23.52 -5.10
C ALA A 418 -14.11 23.41 -6.55
N LYS A 419 -14.28 24.55 -7.24
CA LYS A 419 -14.74 24.56 -8.65
C LYS A 419 -13.71 23.96 -9.61
N PRO A 420 -12.42 24.38 -9.63
CA PRO A 420 -11.39 23.74 -10.45
C PRO A 420 -11.23 22.25 -10.19
N THR A 421 -11.26 21.83 -8.92
CA THR A 421 -11.20 20.42 -8.50
C THR A 421 -12.34 19.62 -9.12
N LYS A 422 -13.59 20.09 -8.97
CA LYS A 422 -14.74 19.42 -9.59
C LYS A 422 -14.65 19.41 -11.11
N TYR A 423 -14.21 20.52 -11.71
CA TYR A 423 -14.07 20.62 -13.14
C TYR A 423 -13.06 19.60 -13.70
N LEU A 424 -11.90 19.44 -13.04
CA LEU A 424 -10.90 18.45 -13.45
C LEU A 424 -11.47 17.01 -13.33
N GLN A 425 -12.18 16.69 -12.24
CA GLN A 425 -12.85 15.40 -12.07
C GLN A 425 -13.83 15.11 -13.21
N ASP A 426 -14.65 16.10 -13.58
CA ASP A 426 -15.61 15.98 -14.67
C ASP A 426 -14.92 15.82 -16.04
N MET A 427 -13.77 16.46 -16.26
CA MET A 427 -12.99 16.30 -17.48
C MET A 427 -12.45 14.89 -17.64
N PHE A 428 -11.95 14.25 -16.55
CA PHE A 428 -11.56 12.85 -16.58
C PHE A 428 -12.76 11.93 -16.83
N THR A 429 -13.86 12.11 -16.10
CA THR A 429 -15.08 11.30 -16.23
C THR A 429 -15.71 11.40 -17.62
N THR A 430 -15.58 12.55 -18.27
CA THR A 430 -16.11 12.77 -19.64
C THR A 430 -15.09 12.52 -20.75
N HIS A 431 -13.94 11.88 -20.42
CA HIS A 431 -12.85 11.53 -21.35
C HIS A 431 -12.31 12.72 -22.17
N LYS A 432 -12.33 13.91 -21.57
CA LYS A 432 -11.77 15.13 -22.18
C LYS A 432 -10.30 15.37 -21.82
N VAL A 433 -9.74 14.59 -20.92
CA VAL A 433 -8.32 14.61 -20.55
C VAL A 433 -7.56 13.55 -21.32
N THR A 434 -6.34 13.90 -21.74
CA THR A 434 -5.31 12.95 -22.19
C THR A 434 -3.99 13.24 -21.50
N ARG A 435 -3.16 12.22 -21.26
CA ARG A 435 -1.82 12.32 -20.65
C ARG A 435 -0.89 11.26 -21.24
N LEU A 436 0.41 11.40 -21.04
CA LEU A 436 1.35 10.30 -21.31
C LEU A 436 1.23 9.22 -20.23
N ASP A 437 1.83 8.07 -20.48
CA ASP A 437 2.00 7.00 -19.50
C ASP A 437 3.13 7.37 -18.54
N ASP A 438 2.76 8.13 -17.51
CA ASP A 438 3.65 8.74 -16.52
C ASP A 438 3.23 8.26 -15.13
N GLU A 439 4.07 7.42 -14.52
CA GLU A 439 3.80 6.81 -13.22
C GLU A 439 3.80 7.84 -12.08
N VAL A 440 4.54 8.95 -12.19
CA VAL A 440 4.52 10.01 -11.16
C VAL A 440 3.15 10.66 -11.13
N MET A 441 2.64 11.10 -12.30
CA MET A 441 1.31 11.68 -12.42
C MET A 441 0.22 10.67 -12.04
N GLU A 442 0.34 9.43 -12.49
CA GLU A 442 -0.64 8.39 -12.21
C GLU A 442 -0.83 8.17 -10.72
N LYS A 443 0.28 7.99 -9.99
CA LYS A 443 0.24 7.82 -8.53
C LYS A 443 -0.27 9.05 -7.82
N ALA A 444 0.10 10.26 -8.25
CA ALA A 444 -0.43 11.49 -7.67
C ALA A 444 -1.96 11.57 -7.81
N LEU A 445 -2.49 11.29 -9.00
CA LEU A 445 -3.93 11.28 -9.26
C LEU A 445 -4.70 10.21 -8.46
N LEU A 446 -4.13 9.02 -8.32
CA LEU A 446 -4.76 7.90 -7.60
C LEU A 446 -4.64 8.01 -6.07
N ASN A 447 -3.59 8.67 -5.57
CA ASN A 447 -3.42 8.94 -4.14
C ASN A 447 -4.31 10.07 -3.63
N ALA A 448 -4.83 10.90 -4.53
CA ALA A 448 -5.72 12.00 -4.20
C ALA A 448 -7.08 11.48 -3.73
N THR A 449 -7.54 11.96 -2.58
CA THR A 449 -8.85 11.65 -2.01
C THR A 449 -9.75 12.88 -2.02
N THR A 450 -11.06 12.65 -2.00
CA THR A 450 -12.07 13.70 -2.01
C THR A 450 -12.45 14.06 -0.58
N GLY A 451 -12.18 15.29 -0.17
CA GLY A 451 -12.76 15.89 1.02
C GLY A 451 -14.05 16.66 0.68
N LEU A 452 -14.89 16.91 1.67
CA LEU A 452 -16.08 17.73 1.54
C LEU A 452 -15.91 19.03 2.32
N SER A 453 -16.18 20.15 1.65
CA SER A 453 -16.19 21.47 2.25
C SER A 453 -17.55 22.16 2.00
N PRO A 454 -17.89 23.23 2.72
CA PRO A 454 -19.10 24.02 2.44
C PRO A 454 -19.13 24.60 1.01
N PHE A 455 -17.99 24.65 0.32
CA PHE A 455 -17.85 25.21 -1.03
C PHE A 455 -17.86 24.15 -2.13
N GLY A 456 -17.83 22.85 -1.77
CA GLY A 456 -17.79 21.73 -2.69
C GLY A 456 -16.68 20.73 -2.34
N ILE A 457 -16.24 19.95 -3.32
CA ILE A 457 -15.19 18.96 -3.13
C ILE A 457 -13.80 19.61 -3.03
N SER A 458 -12.96 19.05 -2.18
CA SER A 458 -11.51 19.36 -2.10
C SER A 458 -10.70 18.12 -2.40
N VAL A 459 -9.45 18.29 -2.82
CA VAL A 459 -8.46 17.21 -2.90
C VAL A 459 -7.68 17.18 -1.60
N GLU A 460 -7.54 16.00 -1.02
CA GLU A 460 -6.87 15.79 0.25
C GLU A 460 -5.86 14.64 0.14
N LYS A 461 -4.84 14.66 0.99
CA LYS A 461 -3.92 13.53 1.21
C LYS A 461 -4.53 12.61 2.25
N ASN A 462 -4.80 11.37 1.91
CA ASN A 462 -5.27 10.36 2.88
C ASN A 462 -4.22 10.11 3.99
N ARG A 463 -2.92 10.30 3.67
CA ARG A 463 -1.79 10.22 4.59
C ARG A 463 -0.71 11.21 4.19
N ALA A 464 -0.01 11.76 5.19
CA ALA A 464 1.10 12.69 4.97
C ALA A 464 2.25 12.11 4.11
N THR A 465 2.36 10.77 4.05
CA THR A 465 3.40 10.07 3.26
C THR A 465 3.04 9.85 1.79
N LEU A 466 1.76 10.00 1.41
CA LEU A 466 1.34 9.84 0.01
C LEU A 466 1.66 11.10 -0.79
N LYS A 467 2.09 10.91 -2.04
CA LYS A 467 2.37 12.00 -3.00
C LYS A 467 1.14 12.27 -3.82
N ILE A 468 0.71 13.53 -3.87
CA ILE A 468 -0.36 14.04 -4.73
C ILE A 468 0.06 15.31 -5.49
N ASP A 469 1.38 15.64 -5.42
CA ASP A 469 1.96 16.85 -5.97
C ASP A 469 2.05 16.80 -7.51
#